data_54fc13b394facafc842570dd72709c74
#
_entry.id   54fc13b394facafc842570dd72709c74
#
_cell.length_a   1.000
_cell.length_b   1.000
_cell.length_c   1.000
_cell.angle_alpha   90.00
_cell.angle_beta   90.00
_cell.angle_gamma   90.00
#
_symmetry.space_group_name_H-M   'P 1'
#
loop_
_entity.id
_entity.type
_entity.pdbx_description
1 polymer ?
#
loop_
_entity_poly.entity_id
_entity_poly.type
_entity_poly.pdbx_seq_one_letter_code
_entity_poly.pdbx_strand_id
1 'polypeptide(L)'
;MEILMALLYCFHQMFANLPFVSKTLTGNLDLFYALGMLGIVFVIFKKKRDISLLIICALPIAIYGIIQGMVIQNVEMQKLMVNISKITICISLMILVSRKIHDFKIKKFIDYICRIYLILTPIAILLKQNDYLWRLHDTINKYNLVRLNLFYIEPSELGFHLSIIIIILMYLIIKEKTHKVQAKYIIYMIDCLGLLALAGAYGSSVMLFATITFISFIIIITKLNFKNILVGYGLIMVFAIITILFVVTKSSMYMRTVDTLNGKDSSNSYRVNVTQEFTSTAITKTEGIGVGFGNLNTDNTRKIFKSTGMTAVVAASYPYFIAEGGIFAVSYLVLLLTLLAINVGIKKNMLLANLLLFSFLYQIYGGYFTNPLNWIIYGLILSSWTPDKIELEDNLDIRKEIIS
;
A
#
# COMPACT_ATOMS: atom_id res chain seq x y z
N MET A 1 23.24 -1.28 -1.85
CA MET A 1 21.91 -1.75 -2.29
C MET A 1 20.80 -1.01 -1.54
N GLU A 2 20.85 -0.91 -0.21
CA GLU A 2 19.80 -0.32 0.63
C GLU A 2 19.51 1.14 0.31
N ILE A 3 20.54 1.97 0.07
CA ILE A 3 20.35 3.39 -0.30
C ILE A 3 19.65 3.53 -1.65
N LEU A 4 20.00 2.71 -2.65
CA LEU A 4 19.35 2.72 -3.95
C LEU A 4 17.87 2.34 -3.83
N MET A 5 17.56 1.33 -3.02
CA MET A 5 16.17 0.92 -2.77
C MET A 5 15.41 1.98 -1.96
N ALA A 6 16.06 2.69 -1.05
CA ALA A 6 15.44 3.80 -0.31
C ALA A 6 15.11 4.98 -1.25
N LEU A 7 16.03 5.34 -2.15
CA LEU A 7 15.78 6.32 -3.19
C LEU A 7 14.62 5.89 -4.09
N LEU A 8 14.63 4.63 -4.54
CA LEU A 8 13.53 4.09 -5.32
C LEU A 8 12.20 4.18 -4.57
N TYR A 9 12.17 3.84 -3.29
CA TYR A 9 10.97 3.91 -2.46
C TYR A 9 10.40 5.33 -2.36
N CYS A 10 11.26 6.34 -2.17
CA CYS A 10 10.82 7.73 -2.02
C CYS A 10 10.48 8.41 -3.35
N PHE A 11 11.07 7.96 -4.46
CA PHE A 11 11.03 8.67 -5.74
C PHE A 11 10.49 7.83 -6.91
N HIS A 12 9.90 6.65 -6.66
CA HIS A 12 9.48 5.72 -7.72
C HIS A 12 8.46 6.33 -8.70
N GLN A 13 7.71 7.34 -8.30
CA GLN A 13 6.73 8.05 -9.14
C GLN A 13 7.18 9.47 -9.54
N MET A 14 8.41 9.87 -9.19
CA MET A 14 8.90 11.23 -9.45
C MET A 14 8.72 11.67 -10.92
N PHE A 15 8.90 10.74 -11.86
CA PHE A 15 8.78 11.02 -13.28
C PHE A 15 7.34 11.01 -13.80
N ALA A 16 6.39 10.45 -13.04
CA ALA A 16 5.00 10.33 -13.48
C ALA A 16 4.29 11.69 -13.66
N ASN A 17 4.73 12.70 -12.93
CA ASN A 17 4.17 14.05 -12.96
C ASN A 17 4.93 15.01 -13.90
N LEU A 18 5.97 14.54 -14.59
CA LEU A 18 6.71 15.38 -15.53
C LEU A 18 5.91 15.61 -16.82
N PRO A 19 5.80 16.85 -17.30
CA PRO A 19 4.98 17.16 -18.48
C PRO A 19 5.46 16.51 -19.78
N PHE A 20 6.73 16.04 -19.83
CA PHE A 20 7.33 15.38 -21.00
C PHE A 20 7.17 13.85 -20.98
N VAL A 21 6.72 13.28 -19.87
CA VAL A 21 6.58 11.82 -19.74
C VAL A 21 5.20 11.43 -20.19
N SER A 22 5.10 10.85 -21.37
CA SER A 22 3.87 10.25 -21.86
C SER A 22 3.46 9.06 -20.97
N LYS A 23 2.17 8.81 -20.85
CA LYS A 23 1.66 7.60 -20.20
C LYS A 23 2.28 6.37 -20.86
N THR A 24 2.91 5.54 -20.06
CA THR A 24 3.45 4.25 -20.53
C THR A 24 2.31 3.26 -20.77
N LEU A 25 2.62 2.11 -21.40
CA LEU A 25 1.67 0.98 -21.54
C LEU A 25 1.04 0.57 -20.19
N THR A 26 1.77 0.76 -19.10
CA THR A 26 1.31 0.43 -17.75
C THR A 26 0.54 1.57 -17.06
N GLY A 27 0.34 2.71 -17.72
CA GLY A 27 -0.27 3.92 -17.16
C GLY A 27 0.78 4.94 -16.74
N ASN A 28 0.79 5.40 -15.50
CA ASN A 28 1.79 6.32 -15.00
C ASN A 28 3.15 5.62 -14.84
N LEU A 29 4.25 6.32 -15.11
CA LEU A 29 5.59 5.76 -14.96
C LEU A 29 5.89 5.52 -13.47
N ASP A 30 5.87 4.25 -13.07
CA ASP A 30 6.21 3.80 -11.73
C ASP A 30 7.42 2.86 -11.81
N LEU A 31 8.53 3.27 -11.20
CA LEU A 31 9.80 2.52 -11.25
C LEU A 31 9.73 1.15 -10.56
N PHE A 32 8.75 0.92 -9.69
CA PHE A 32 8.54 -0.42 -9.13
C PHE A 32 8.11 -1.44 -10.18
N TYR A 33 7.41 -1.03 -11.25
CA TYR A 33 7.13 -1.93 -12.36
C TYR A 33 8.40 -2.32 -13.12
N ALA A 34 9.37 -1.39 -13.27
CA ALA A 34 10.67 -1.74 -13.85
C ALA A 34 11.41 -2.76 -12.99
N LEU A 35 11.37 -2.62 -11.65
CA LEU A 35 11.92 -3.62 -10.74
C LEU A 35 11.21 -4.98 -10.87
N GLY A 36 9.90 -4.99 -11.04
CA GLY A 36 9.11 -6.19 -11.31
C GLY A 36 9.48 -6.86 -12.64
N MET A 37 9.75 -6.09 -13.69
CA MET A 37 10.24 -6.63 -14.97
C MET A 37 11.62 -7.29 -14.81
N LEU A 38 12.54 -6.65 -14.04
CA LEU A 38 13.80 -7.31 -13.66
C LEU A 38 13.54 -8.59 -12.85
N GLY A 39 12.48 -8.62 -12.06
CA GLY A 39 12.01 -9.82 -11.36
C GLY A 39 11.66 -10.95 -12.31
N ILE A 40 10.97 -10.67 -13.42
CA ILE A 40 10.66 -11.68 -14.46
C ILE A 40 11.96 -12.27 -15.02
N VAL A 41 12.91 -11.42 -15.42
CA VAL A 41 14.23 -11.85 -15.92
C VAL A 41 14.93 -12.71 -14.88
N PHE A 42 14.95 -12.28 -13.62
CA PHE A 42 15.55 -13.05 -12.54
C PHE A 42 14.93 -14.44 -12.36
N VAL A 43 13.59 -14.54 -12.40
CA VAL A 43 12.84 -15.79 -12.25
C VAL A 43 13.15 -16.73 -13.40
N ILE A 44 13.20 -16.22 -14.63
CA ILE A 44 13.45 -17.05 -15.84
C ILE A 44 14.88 -17.65 -15.80
N PHE A 45 15.87 -16.87 -15.38
CA PHE A 45 17.27 -17.29 -15.46
C PHE A 45 17.79 -18.07 -14.25
N LYS A 46 17.07 -18.13 -13.12
CA LYS A 46 17.68 -18.67 -11.88
C LYS A 46 17.23 -20.03 -11.38
N LYS A 47 15.95 -20.37 -11.35
CA LYS A 47 15.50 -21.67 -10.81
C LYS A 47 14.18 -22.13 -11.42
N LYS A 48 14.10 -23.41 -11.83
CA LYS A 48 12.84 -24.04 -12.28
C LYS A 48 11.68 -23.84 -11.29
N ARG A 49 11.95 -23.89 -9.97
CA ARG A 49 10.94 -23.68 -8.92
C ARG A 49 10.31 -22.29 -8.95
N ASP A 50 11.07 -21.25 -9.27
CA ASP A 50 10.57 -19.87 -9.27
C ASP A 50 9.74 -19.61 -10.53
N ILE A 51 10.11 -20.21 -11.66
CA ILE A 51 9.29 -20.24 -12.88
C ILE A 51 7.95 -20.94 -12.60
N SER A 52 7.99 -22.11 -11.95
CA SER A 52 6.75 -22.85 -11.62
C SER A 52 5.84 -22.01 -10.71
N LEU A 53 6.40 -21.28 -9.73
CA LEU A 53 5.62 -20.40 -8.85
C LEU A 53 5.02 -19.24 -9.63
N LEU A 54 5.76 -18.61 -10.54
CA LEU A 54 5.24 -17.54 -11.40
C LEU A 54 4.08 -18.07 -12.26
N ILE A 55 4.26 -19.24 -12.87
CA ILE A 55 3.21 -19.87 -13.70
C ILE A 55 1.99 -20.19 -12.85
N ILE A 56 2.13 -20.82 -11.70
CA ILE A 56 1.00 -21.18 -10.82
C ILE A 56 0.20 -19.95 -10.39
N CYS A 57 0.87 -18.82 -10.11
CA CYS A 57 0.18 -17.61 -9.67
C CYS A 57 -0.39 -16.78 -10.83
N ALA A 58 0.32 -16.68 -11.96
CA ALA A 58 -0.07 -15.78 -13.06
C ALA A 58 -0.93 -16.47 -14.13
N LEU A 59 -0.69 -17.76 -14.42
CA LEU A 59 -1.38 -18.48 -15.49
C LEU A 59 -2.90 -18.57 -15.29
N PRO A 60 -3.44 -18.83 -14.07
CA PRO A 60 -4.89 -18.85 -13.88
C PRO A 60 -5.55 -17.51 -14.23
N ILE A 61 -4.92 -16.38 -13.88
CA ILE A 61 -5.40 -15.03 -14.23
C ILE A 61 -5.35 -14.82 -15.74
N ALA A 62 -4.27 -15.25 -16.39
CA ALA A 62 -4.12 -15.11 -17.84
C ALA A 62 -5.15 -15.96 -18.61
N ILE A 63 -5.33 -17.22 -18.22
CA ILE A 63 -6.33 -18.11 -18.83
C ILE A 63 -7.73 -17.55 -18.63
N TYR A 64 -8.06 -17.15 -17.40
CA TYR A 64 -9.38 -16.59 -17.13
C TYR A 64 -9.64 -15.30 -17.89
N GLY A 65 -8.64 -14.42 -17.99
CA GLY A 65 -8.74 -13.20 -18.80
C GLY A 65 -8.96 -13.49 -20.28
N ILE A 66 -8.30 -14.51 -20.85
CA ILE A 66 -8.56 -14.94 -22.23
C ILE A 66 -10.01 -15.44 -22.38
N ILE A 67 -10.50 -16.24 -21.43
CA ILE A 67 -11.90 -16.70 -21.44
C ILE A 67 -12.84 -15.50 -21.37
N GLN A 68 -12.59 -14.51 -20.51
CA GLN A 68 -13.37 -13.27 -20.46
C GLN A 68 -13.38 -12.55 -21.83
N GLY A 69 -12.23 -12.46 -22.49
CA GLY A 69 -12.12 -11.84 -23.81
C GLY A 69 -12.90 -12.55 -24.91
N MET A 70 -13.15 -13.88 -24.75
CA MET A 70 -13.95 -14.68 -25.70
C MET A 70 -15.45 -14.63 -25.41
N VAL A 71 -15.83 -14.55 -24.12
CA VAL A 71 -17.22 -14.69 -23.67
C VAL A 71 -17.93 -13.35 -23.55
N ILE A 72 -17.22 -12.31 -23.10
CA ILE A 72 -17.80 -11.01 -22.86
C ILE A 72 -17.75 -10.16 -24.13
N GLN A 73 -18.90 -9.71 -24.59
CA GLN A 73 -18.97 -8.80 -25.75
C GLN A 73 -18.33 -7.44 -25.41
N ASN A 74 -17.61 -6.88 -26.38
CA ASN A 74 -16.99 -5.54 -26.30
C ASN A 74 -15.88 -5.36 -25.25
N VAL A 75 -15.19 -6.43 -24.86
CA VAL A 75 -13.96 -6.33 -24.07
C VAL A 75 -12.86 -5.69 -24.91
N GLU A 76 -12.22 -4.65 -24.37
CA GLU A 76 -11.03 -4.06 -24.99
C GLU A 76 -9.81 -4.95 -24.68
N MET A 77 -9.45 -5.82 -25.64
CA MET A 77 -8.37 -6.80 -25.48
C MET A 77 -7.03 -6.17 -25.10
N GLN A 78 -6.73 -4.97 -25.60
CA GLN A 78 -5.50 -4.26 -25.25
C GLN A 78 -5.44 -3.95 -23.76
N LYS A 79 -6.52 -3.43 -23.16
CA LYS A 79 -6.59 -3.14 -21.73
C LYS A 79 -6.53 -4.40 -20.88
N LEU A 80 -7.18 -5.47 -21.34
CA LEU A 80 -7.13 -6.79 -20.71
C LEU A 80 -5.68 -7.31 -20.65
N MET A 81 -4.97 -7.32 -21.77
CA MET A 81 -3.59 -7.79 -21.84
C MET A 81 -2.64 -6.93 -21.00
N VAL A 82 -2.82 -5.60 -21.00
CA VAL A 82 -2.04 -4.69 -20.16
C VAL A 82 -2.26 -4.98 -18.68
N ASN A 83 -3.50 -5.22 -18.24
CA ASN A 83 -3.79 -5.48 -16.82
C ASN A 83 -3.24 -6.85 -16.38
N ILE A 84 -3.38 -7.89 -17.18
CA ILE A 84 -2.77 -9.20 -16.93
C ILE A 84 -1.23 -9.06 -16.81
N SER A 85 -0.62 -8.29 -17.72
CA SER A 85 0.83 -8.03 -17.67
C SER A 85 1.24 -7.32 -16.37
N LYS A 86 0.49 -6.30 -15.93
CA LYS A 86 0.73 -5.61 -14.65
C LYS A 86 0.67 -6.58 -13.47
N ILE A 87 -0.34 -7.44 -13.41
CA ILE A 87 -0.48 -8.43 -12.33
C ILE A 87 0.70 -9.42 -12.38
N THR A 88 1.10 -9.87 -13.56
CA THR A 88 2.25 -10.76 -13.74
C THR A 88 3.55 -10.12 -13.26
N ILE A 89 3.78 -8.85 -13.57
CA ILE A 89 4.92 -8.06 -13.09
C ILE A 89 4.89 -7.96 -11.56
N CYS A 90 3.74 -7.70 -10.96
CA CYS A 90 3.57 -7.65 -9.52
C CYS A 90 3.86 -9.01 -8.83
N ILE A 91 3.38 -10.11 -9.42
CA ILE A 91 3.69 -11.47 -8.93
C ILE A 91 5.19 -11.75 -9.02
N SER A 92 5.85 -11.36 -10.10
CA SER A 92 7.32 -11.53 -10.25
C SER A 92 8.09 -10.73 -9.20
N LEU A 93 7.63 -9.51 -8.88
CA LEU A 93 8.19 -8.68 -7.83
C LEU A 93 8.04 -9.34 -6.45
N MET A 94 6.87 -9.92 -6.15
CA MET A 94 6.63 -10.71 -4.94
C MET A 94 7.62 -11.86 -4.81
N ILE A 95 7.85 -12.62 -5.90
CA ILE A 95 8.81 -13.73 -5.91
C ILE A 95 10.23 -13.21 -5.72
N LEU A 96 10.64 -12.15 -6.42
CA LEU A 96 11.96 -11.54 -6.28
C LEU A 96 12.24 -11.14 -4.84
N VAL A 97 11.30 -10.42 -4.21
CA VAL A 97 11.42 -10.00 -2.80
C VAL A 97 11.51 -11.21 -1.89
N SER A 98 10.64 -12.21 -2.07
CA SER A 98 10.65 -13.42 -1.23
C SER A 98 11.99 -14.18 -1.25
N ARG A 99 12.77 -14.05 -2.33
CA ARG A 99 14.05 -14.72 -2.52
C ARG A 99 15.26 -13.89 -2.11
N LYS A 100 15.15 -12.56 -2.25
CA LYS A 100 16.30 -11.66 -2.09
C LYS A 100 16.33 -10.88 -0.77
N ILE A 101 15.26 -10.89 -0.02
CA ILE A 101 15.15 -10.11 1.22
C ILE A 101 16.16 -10.53 2.31
N HIS A 102 16.71 -11.75 2.22
CA HIS A 102 17.71 -12.24 3.18
C HIS A 102 19.03 -11.48 3.13
N ASP A 103 19.38 -10.99 1.94
CA ASP A 103 20.63 -10.24 1.71
C ASP A 103 20.45 -8.75 2.03
N PHE A 104 19.25 -8.36 2.50
CA PHE A 104 18.83 -6.97 2.60
C PHE A 104 18.77 -6.51 4.06
N LYS A 105 19.49 -5.43 4.39
CA LYS A 105 19.53 -4.85 5.73
C LYS A 105 18.36 -3.86 5.94
N ILE A 106 17.23 -4.37 6.45
CA ILE A 106 16.00 -3.59 6.60
C ILE A 106 16.20 -2.36 7.50
N LYS A 107 16.95 -2.48 8.62
CA LYS A 107 17.24 -1.32 9.48
C LYS A 107 17.95 -0.20 8.72
N LYS A 108 18.97 -0.52 7.91
CA LYS A 108 19.67 0.48 7.10
C LYS A 108 18.77 1.09 6.04
N PHE A 109 17.93 0.29 5.43
CA PHE A 109 16.95 0.77 4.44
C PHE A 109 15.98 1.77 5.05
N ILE A 110 15.38 1.45 6.20
CA ILE A 110 14.48 2.35 6.93
C ILE A 110 15.20 3.63 7.38
N ASP A 111 16.44 3.51 7.87
CA ASP A 111 17.23 4.66 8.26
C ASP A 111 17.47 5.61 7.08
N TYR A 112 17.78 5.10 5.89
CA TYR A 112 17.92 5.93 4.68
C TYR A 112 16.61 6.59 4.25
N ILE A 113 15.49 5.87 4.24
CA ILE A 113 14.17 6.44 3.92
C ILE A 113 13.84 7.59 4.88
N CYS A 114 13.97 7.35 6.18
CA CYS A 114 13.63 8.35 7.19
C CYS A 114 14.54 9.58 7.12
N ARG A 115 15.82 9.41 6.80
CA ARG A 115 16.73 10.56 6.55
C ARG A 115 16.31 11.34 5.31
N ILE A 116 15.90 10.66 4.24
CA ILE A 116 15.39 11.33 3.04
C ILE A 116 14.15 12.16 3.40
N TYR A 117 13.18 11.58 4.14
CA TYR A 117 12.00 12.30 4.56
C TYR A 117 12.32 13.49 5.47
N LEU A 118 13.22 13.34 6.46
CA LEU A 118 13.67 14.45 7.31
C LEU A 118 14.26 15.61 6.51
N ILE A 119 14.93 15.34 5.39
CA ILE A 119 15.45 16.38 4.49
C ILE A 119 14.31 16.98 3.65
N LEU A 120 13.40 16.14 3.16
CA LEU A 120 12.31 16.59 2.30
C LEU A 120 11.24 17.39 3.07
N THR A 121 11.02 17.11 4.36
CA THR A 121 10.02 17.79 5.18
C THR A 121 10.20 19.32 5.20
N PRO A 122 11.37 19.88 5.59
CA PRO A 122 11.58 21.33 5.58
C PRO A 122 11.52 21.90 4.16
N ILE A 123 12.03 21.20 3.16
CA ILE A 123 11.97 21.61 1.74
C ILE A 123 10.50 21.73 1.30
N ALA A 124 9.68 20.73 1.62
CA ALA A 124 8.27 20.75 1.27
C ALA A 124 7.52 21.89 1.96
N ILE A 125 7.83 22.18 3.24
CA ILE A 125 7.20 23.29 3.96
C ILE A 125 7.60 24.63 3.34
N LEU A 126 8.86 24.82 2.97
CA LEU A 126 9.35 26.04 2.33
C LEU A 126 8.75 26.23 0.92
N LEU A 127 8.55 25.13 0.19
CA LEU A 127 8.02 25.14 -1.18
C LEU A 127 6.52 24.83 -1.22
N LYS A 128 5.74 25.35 -0.29
CA LYS A 128 4.30 25.06 -0.16
C LYS A 128 3.45 25.42 -1.38
N GLN A 129 3.95 26.27 -2.26
CA GLN A 129 3.25 26.67 -3.51
C GLN A 129 3.72 25.90 -4.75
N ASN A 130 4.55 24.88 -4.57
CA ASN A 130 5.06 24.08 -5.69
C ASN A 130 4.10 22.93 -6.02
N ASP A 131 3.54 22.91 -7.21
CA ASP A 131 2.57 21.91 -7.68
C ASP A 131 3.12 20.48 -7.76
N TYR A 132 4.44 20.30 -7.81
CA TYR A 132 5.07 18.96 -7.79
C TYR A 132 5.10 18.35 -6.40
N LEU A 133 5.18 19.19 -5.37
CA LEU A 133 5.23 18.73 -3.97
C LEU A 133 3.87 18.79 -3.29
N TRP A 134 2.99 19.69 -3.76
CA TRP A 134 1.68 19.93 -3.18
C TRP A 134 0.59 19.90 -4.24
N ARG A 135 -0.49 19.22 -3.95
CA ARG A 135 -1.68 19.21 -4.81
C ARG A 135 -2.52 20.45 -4.52
N LEU A 136 -2.23 21.54 -5.24
CA LEU A 136 -2.87 22.85 -5.03
C LEU A 136 -4.23 22.95 -5.69
N HIS A 137 -4.44 22.27 -6.82
CA HIS A 137 -5.65 22.41 -7.66
C HIS A 137 -6.50 21.15 -7.63
N ASP A 138 -7.01 20.78 -6.48
CA ASP A 138 -8.03 19.73 -6.39
C ASP A 138 -9.41 20.38 -6.59
N THR A 139 -9.79 20.65 -7.84
CA THR A 139 -11.03 21.32 -8.25
C THR A 139 -12.32 20.61 -7.79
N ILE A 140 -12.19 19.37 -7.33
CA ILE A 140 -13.30 18.54 -6.83
C ILE A 140 -13.38 18.59 -5.29
N ASN A 141 -12.42 19.23 -4.64
CA ASN A 141 -12.29 19.17 -3.18
C ASN A 141 -13.16 20.24 -2.50
N LYS A 142 -14.34 19.84 -2.02
CA LYS A 142 -15.27 20.66 -1.22
C LYS A 142 -14.56 21.42 -0.07
N TYR A 143 -13.44 20.92 0.42
CA TYR A 143 -12.74 21.44 1.59
C TYR A 143 -11.55 22.34 1.24
N ASN A 144 -11.27 22.56 -0.02
CA ASN A 144 -10.13 23.38 -0.50
C ASN A 144 -8.78 23.02 0.15
N LEU A 145 -8.55 21.72 0.35
CA LEU A 145 -7.39 21.19 1.05
C LEU A 145 -6.16 21.21 0.16
N VAL A 146 -5.19 22.05 0.50
CA VAL A 146 -3.84 21.94 -0.02
C VAL A 146 -3.17 20.73 0.64
N ARG A 147 -2.85 19.71 -0.13
CA ARG A 147 -2.35 18.41 0.36
C ARG A 147 -0.95 18.13 -0.15
N LEU A 148 -0.09 17.66 0.75
CA LEU A 148 1.25 17.24 0.40
C LEU A 148 1.19 15.90 -0.36
N ASN A 149 1.81 15.85 -1.54
CA ASN A 149 2.01 14.61 -2.30
C ASN A 149 3.48 14.24 -2.48
N LEU A 150 4.41 15.13 -2.13
CA LEU A 150 5.84 14.99 -2.45
C LEU A 150 6.01 14.60 -3.93
N PHE A 151 6.69 13.48 -4.19
CA PHE A 151 6.90 12.96 -5.54
C PHE A 151 5.94 11.82 -5.91
N TYR A 152 4.85 11.66 -5.14
CA TYR A 152 3.80 10.69 -5.44
C TYR A 152 2.73 11.29 -6.34
N ILE A 153 2.03 10.46 -7.09
CA ILE A 153 0.94 10.91 -7.97
C ILE A 153 -0.21 11.46 -7.13
N GLU A 154 -0.47 10.83 -5.99
CA GLU A 154 -1.56 11.22 -5.09
C GLU A 154 -1.12 11.29 -3.62
N PRO A 155 -1.66 12.26 -2.84
CA PRO A 155 -1.42 12.33 -1.40
C PRO A 155 -1.84 11.07 -0.63
N SER A 156 -2.86 10.35 -1.10
CA SER A 156 -3.31 9.08 -0.52
C SER A 156 -2.26 7.99 -0.65
N GLU A 157 -1.49 7.99 -1.71
CA GLU A 157 -0.41 7.03 -1.96
C GLU A 157 0.81 7.33 -1.09
N LEU A 158 1.20 8.60 -0.97
CA LEU A 158 2.17 9.03 0.05
C LEU A 158 1.75 8.54 1.44
N GLY A 159 0.47 8.73 1.82
CA GLY A 159 -0.06 8.28 3.10
C GLY A 159 0.04 6.76 3.29
N PHE A 160 -0.18 5.98 2.24
CA PHE A 160 0.00 4.52 2.27
C PHE A 160 1.46 4.12 2.54
N HIS A 161 2.40 4.73 1.83
CA HIS A 161 3.83 4.49 2.01
C HIS A 161 4.31 4.89 3.41
N LEU A 162 3.94 6.07 3.89
CA LEU A 162 4.28 6.53 5.24
C LEU A 162 3.72 5.61 6.33
N SER A 163 2.50 5.12 6.16
CA SER A 163 1.88 4.20 7.14
C SER A 163 2.66 2.90 7.28
N ILE A 164 3.19 2.36 6.19
CA ILE A 164 4.06 1.18 6.23
C ILE A 164 5.35 1.46 7.00
N ILE A 165 5.98 2.61 6.75
CA ILE A 165 7.19 3.02 7.48
C ILE A 165 6.89 3.21 8.97
N ILE A 166 5.79 3.84 9.33
CA ILE A 166 5.35 4.01 10.72
C ILE A 166 5.17 2.65 11.42
N ILE A 167 4.53 1.67 10.78
CA ILE A 167 4.37 0.31 11.32
C ILE A 167 5.73 -0.34 11.58
N ILE A 168 6.67 -0.20 10.65
CA ILE A 168 8.02 -0.76 10.82
C ILE A 168 8.77 -0.03 11.94
N LEU A 169 8.70 1.31 12.00
CA LEU A 169 9.32 2.10 13.06
C LEU A 169 8.78 1.74 14.44
N MET A 170 7.45 1.57 14.58
CA MET A 170 6.85 1.11 15.83
C MET A 170 7.45 -0.24 16.27
N TYR A 171 7.55 -1.19 15.35
CA TYR A 171 8.17 -2.47 15.64
C TYR A 171 9.63 -2.31 16.09
N LEU A 172 10.41 -1.47 15.40
CA LEU A 172 11.82 -1.22 15.76
C LEU A 172 11.95 -0.54 17.12
N ILE A 173 11.10 0.43 17.45
CA ILE A 173 11.08 1.09 18.77
C ILE A 173 10.82 0.07 19.90
N ILE A 174 9.87 -0.84 19.71
CA ILE A 174 9.51 -1.86 20.70
C ILE A 174 10.66 -2.87 20.91
N LYS A 175 11.34 -3.24 19.85
CA LYS A 175 12.40 -4.27 19.86
C LYS A 175 13.78 -3.73 20.27
N GLU A 176 14.03 -2.44 20.07
CA GLU A 176 15.32 -1.82 20.35
C GLU A 176 15.56 -1.71 21.86
N LYS A 177 16.76 -2.06 22.31
CA LYS A 177 17.17 -2.01 23.72
C LYS A 177 17.93 -0.74 24.07
N THR A 178 18.52 -0.10 23.07
CA THR A 178 19.38 1.08 23.25
C THR A 178 18.55 2.35 23.20
N HIS A 179 18.46 3.09 24.30
CA HIS A 179 17.66 4.33 24.40
C HIS A 179 18.01 5.37 23.34
N LYS A 180 19.28 5.52 22.99
CA LYS A 180 19.72 6.47 21.94
C LYS A 180 19.15 6.12 20.58
N VAL A 181 19.13 4.83 20.23
CA VAL A 181 18.59 4.35 18.96
C VAL A 181 17.05 4.40 18.96
N GLN A 182 16.42 4.10 20.09
CA GLN A 182 14.97 4.29 20.27
C GLN A 182 14.56 5.75 20.04
N ALA A 183 15.29 6.70 20.64
CA ALA A 183 15.03 8.13 20.47
C ALA A 183 15.13 8.56 18.99
N LYS A 184 16.12 8.04 18.24
CA LYS A 184 16.24 8.27 16.81
C LYS A 184 15.00 7.78 16.05
N TYR A 185 14.53 6.56 16.31
CA TYR A 185 13.33 6.02 15.65
C TYR A 185 12.05 6.78 16.04
N ILE A 186 11.97 7.30 17.25
CA ILE A 186 10.86 8.16 17.69
C ILE A 186 10.85 9.47 16.88
N ILE A 187 12.01 10.10 16.67
CA ILE A 187 12.13 11.31 15.83
C ILE A 187 11.66 11.01 14.40
N TYR A 188 12.10 9.92 13.82
CA TYR A 188 11.68 9.48 12.48
C TYR A 188 10.17 9.24 12.40
N MET A 189 9.60 8.64 13.44
CA MET A 189 8.16 8.39 13.51
C MET A 189 7.36 9.69 13.61
N ILE A 190 7.82 10.66 14.40
CA ILE A 190 7.19 11.98 14.50
C ILE A 190 7.21 12.70 13.14
N ASP A 191 8.33 12.65 12.43
CA ASP A 191 8.45 13.24 11.08
C ASP A 191 7.48 12.57 10.09
N CYS A 192 7.44 11.24 10.04
CA CYS A 192 6.50 10.50 9.19
C CYS A 192 5.03 10.78 9.53
N LEU A 193 4.69 10.92 10.82
CA LEU A 193 3.34 11.32 11.25
C LEU A 193 3.01 12.75 10.82
N GLY A 194 3.99 13.67 10.91
CA GLY A 194 3.85 15.04 10.41
C GLY A 194 3.59 15.08 8.91
N LEU A 195 4.37 14.33 8.12
CA LEU A 195 4.15 14.20 6.68
C LEU A 195 2.79 13.57 6.35
N LEU A 196 2.37 12.55 7.09
CA LEU A 196 1.06 11.91 6.93
C LEU A 196 -0.08 12.90 7.18
N ALA A 197 0.07 13.76 8.20
CA ALA A 197 -0.87 14.82 8.49
C ALA A 197 -0.91 15.87 7.37
N LEU A 198 0.26 16.31 6.86
CA LEU A 198 0.35 17.25 5.74
C LEU A 198 -0.21 16.66 4.43
N ALA A 199 -0.07 15.37 4.23
CA ALA A 199 -0.67 14.67 3.09
C ALA A 199 -2.20 14.65 3.16
N GLY A 200 -2.80 14.84 4.35
CA GLY A 200 -4.24 14.76 4.52
C GLY A 200 -4.80 13.41 4.04
N ALA A 201 -4.02 12.33 4.21
CA ALA A 201 -4.36 10.99 3.74
C ALA A 201 -5.28 10.29 4.74
N TYR A 202 -6.52 10.78 4.85
CA TYR A 202 -7.51 10.33 5.85
C TYR A 202 -7.70 8.81 5.86
N GLY A 203 -7.89 8.19 4.69
CA GLY A 203 -8.08 6.75 4.58
C GLY A 203 -6.90 5.95 5.15
N SER A 204 -5.67 6.30 4.76
CA SER A 204 -4.45 5.64 5.27
C SER A 204 -4.30 5.83 6.78
N SER A 205 -4.62 7.02 7.29
CA SER A 205 -4.54 7.33 8.72
C SER A 205 -5.55 6.50 9.54
N VAL A 206 -6.79 6.38 9.07
CA VAL A 206 -7.82 5.57 9.73
C VAL A 206 -7.45 4.09 9.72
N MET A 207 -6.96 3.56 8.59
CA MET A 207 -6.56 2.16 8.49
C MET A 207 -5.31 1.85 9.34
N LEU A 208 -4.36 2.79 9.41
CA LEU A 208 -3.20 2.71 10.31
C LEU A 208 -3.66 2.65 11.77
N PHE A 209 -4.56 3.55 12.18
CA PHE A 209 -5.11 3.57 13.53
C PHE A 209 -5.86 2.28 13.86
N ALA A 210 -6.74 1.81 12.96
CA ALA A 210 -7.45 0.55 13.13
C ALA A 210 -6.50 -0.64 13.29
N THR A 211 -5.43 -0.69 12.48
CA THR A 211 -4.40 -1.73 12.56
C THR A 211 -3.69 -1.72 13.90
N ILE A 212 -3.24 -0.55 14.37
CA ILE A 212 -2.55 -0.38 15.64
C ILE A 212 -3.47 -0.78 16.80
N THR A 213 -4.72 -0.31 16.79
CA THR A 213 -5.71 -0.61 17.83
C THR A 213 -6.01 -2.10 17.91
N PHE A 214 -6.25 -2.75 16.77
CA PHE A 214 -6.54 -4.19 16.71
C PHE A 214 -5.39 -5.01 17.28
N ILE A 215 -4.16 -4.66 16.95
CA ILE A 215 -2.98 -5.38 17.42
C ILE A 215 -2.70 -5.09 18.88
N SER A 216 -2.87 -3.85 19.34
CA SER A 216 -2.79 -3.53 20.77
C SER A 216 -3.80 -4.37 21.57
N PHE A 217 -5.00 -4.55 21.05
CA PHE A 217 -6.03 -5.41 21.65
C PHE A 217 -5.60 -6.88 21.71
N ILE A 218 -5.04 -7.43 20.63
CA ILE A 218 -4.49 -8.79 20.64
C ILE A 218 -3.36 -8.94 21.67
N ILE A 219 -2.45 -7.95 21.75
CA ILE A 219 -1.34 -7.95 22.71
C ILE A 219 -1.86 -7.98 24.15
N ILE A 220 -2.91 -7.20 24.45
CA ILE A 220 -3.53 -7.14 25.78
C ILE A 220 -4.12 -8.52 26.14
N ILE A 221 -4.84 -9.16 25.22
CA ILE A 221 -5.47 -10.45 25.44
C ILE A 221 -4.43 -11.58 25.63
N THR A 222 -3.32 -11.52 24.86
CA THR A 222 -2.28 -12.57 24.91
C THR A 222 -1.29 -12.41 26.06
N LYS A 223 -1.53 -11.52 27.01
CA LYS A 223 -0.70 -11.27 28.21
C LYS A 223 0.76 -10.89 27.90
N LEU A 224 0.99 -10.17 26.84
CA LEU A 224 2.32 -9.62 26.59
C LEU A 224 2.68 -8.51 27.60
N ASN A 225 3.97 -8.41 27.86
CA ASN A 225 4.60 -7.60 28.92
C ASN A 225 4.02 -6.17 29.01
N PHE A 226 3.62 -5.74 30.21
CA PHE A 226 2.99 -4.46 30.53
C PHE A 226 3.74 -3.24 29.93
N LYS A 227 5.07 -3.30 29.86
CA LYS A 227 5.91 -2.25 29.24
C LYS A 227 5.59 -2.02 27.76
N ASN A 228 5.32 -3.07 27.00
CA ASN A 228 4.99 -2.99 25.57
C ASN A 228 3.57 -2.44 25.35
N ILE A 229 2.67 -2.76 26.28
CA ILE A 229 1.32 -2.18 26.32
C ILE A 229 1.39 -0.69 26.54
N LEU A 230 2.20 -0.23 27.49
CA LEU A 230 2.37 1.19 27.81
C LEU A 230 2.92 1.98 26.62
N VAL A 231 3.88 1.43 25.87
CA VAL A 231 4.42 2.04 24.65
C VAL A 231 3.33 2.11 23.56
N GLY A 232 2.56 1.05 23.37
CA GLY A 232 1.44 1.06 22.42
C GLY A 232 0.39 2.12 22.77
N TYR A 233 -0.01 2.21 24.03
CA TYR A 233 -0.92 3.26 24.53
C TYR A 233 -0.32 4.66 24.40
N GLY A 234 0.96 4.84 24.71
CA GLY A 234 1.65 6.12 24.52
C GLY A 234 1.60 6.61 23.09
N LEU A 235 1.80 5.70 22.11
CA LEU A 235 1.71 6.00 20.69
C LEU A 235 0.27 6.33 20.26
N ILE A 236 -0.73 5.59 20.76
CA ILE A 236 -2.15 5.89 20.54
C ILE A 236 -2.49 7.26 21.11
N MET A 237 -2.02 7.59 22.30
CA MET A 237 -2.24 8.90 22.93
C MET A 237 -1.59 10.04 22.15
N VAL A 238 -0.35 9.87 21.66
CA VAL A 238 0.31 10.87 20.81
C VAL A 238 -0.49 11.08 19.52
N PHE A 239 -0.94 10.00 18.87
CA PHE A 239 -1.78 10.09 17.69
C PHE A 239 -3.13 10.75 17.99
N ALA A 240 -3.77 10.41 19.12
CA ALA A 240 -5.01 11.03 19.57
C ALA A 240 -4.82 12.53 19.85
N ILE A 241 -3.72 12.93 20.50
CA ILE A 241 -3.41 14.34 20.75
C ILE A 241 -3.20 15.10 19.44
N ILE A 242 -2.46 14.54 18.49
CA ILE A 242 -2.28 15.15 17.16
C ILE A 242 -3.65 15.28 16.47
N THR A 243 -4.48 14.25 16.51
CA THR A 243 -5.84 14.29 15.94
C THR A 243 -6.71 15.34 16.63
N ILE A 244 -6.66 15.44 17.96
CA ILE A 244 -7.39 16.44 18.75
C ILE A 244 -6.92 17.85 18.39
N LEU A 245 -5.61 18.08 18.25
CA LEU A 245 -5.07 19.37 17.82
C LEU A 245 -5.61 19.78 16.44
N PHE A 246 -5.68 18.84 15.51
CA PHE A 246 -6.32 19.08 14.19
C PHE A 246 -7.82 19.38 14.32
N VAL A 247 -8.52 18.73 15.23
CA VAL A 247 -9.95 18.94 15.51
C VAL A 247 -10.19 20.31 16.12
N VAL A 248 -9.41 20.72 17.13
CA VAL A 248 -9.57 21.98 17.86
C VAL A 248 -9.29 23.20 16.96
N THR A 249 -8.37 23.06 15.98
CA THR A 249 -8.04 24.16 15.06
C THR A 249 -9.11 24.43 14.00
N LYS A 250 -10.27 23.73 14.01
CA LYS A 250 -11.34 23.81 13.01
C LYS A 250 -10.80 23.80 11.55
N SER A 251 -9.74 23.04 11.35
CA SER A 251 -9.10 22.90 10.05
C SER A 251 -10.05 22.26 9.03
N SER A 252 -9.76 22.41 7.74
CA SER A 252 -10.49 21.73 6.66
C SER A 252 -10.53 20.20 6.86
N MET A 253 -9.54 19.62 7.56
CA MET A 253 -9.55 18.21 7.98
C MET A 253 -10.62 17.92 9.04
N TYR A 254 -10.83 18.83 10.01
CA TYR A 254 -11.91 18.71 10.99
C TYR A 254 -13.27 18.67 10.30
N MET A 255 -13.53 19.64 9.40
CA MET A 255 -14.77 19.69 8.64
C MET A 255 -15.00 18.39 7.85
N ARG A 256 -13.96 17.86 7.21
CA ARG A 256 -14.03 16.59 6.51
C ARG A 256 -14.32 15.41 7.44
N THR A 257 -13.69 15.37 8.63
CA THR A 257 -13.95 14.33 9.63
C THR A 257 -15.38 14.35 10.11
N VAL A 258 -15.92 15.53 10.42
CA VAL A 258 -17.32 15.71 10.82
C VAL A 258 -18.28 15.31 9.71
N ASP A 259 -18.01 15.71 8.46
CA ASP A 259 -18.81 15.31 7.30
C ASP A 259 -18.76 13.80 7.06
N THR A 260 -17.59 13.15 7.28
CA THR A 260 -17.46 11.71 7.18
C THR A 260 -18.30 10.98 8.24
N LEU A 261 -18.24 11.42 9.49
CA LEU A 261 -19.04 10.87 10.58
C LEU A 261 -20.56 11.07 10.36
N ASN A 262 -20.93 12.18 9.74
CA ASN A 262 -22.32 12.49 9.41
C ASN A 262 -22.77 11.90 8.05
N GLY A 263 -21.93 11.11 7.37
CA GLY A 263 -22.24 10.53 6.06
C GLY A 263 -22.30 11.56 4.91
N LYS A 264 -21.81 12.80 5.14
CA LYS A 264 -21.84 13.90 4.16
C LYS A 264 -20.56 14.04 3.33
N ASP A 265 -19.51 13.28 3.64
CA ASP A 265 -18.30 13.23 2.80
C ASP A 265 -18.58 12.38 1.57
N SER A 266 -18.68 13.07 0.42
CA SER A 266 -18.94 12.43 -0.88
C SER A 266 -17.88 11.38 -1.24
N SER A 267 -16.62 11.63 -0.92
CA SER A 267 -15.52 10.71 -1.22
C SER A 267 -15.62 9.42 -0.40
N ASN A 268 -16.00 9.50 0.88
CA ASN A 268 -16.19 8.34 1.73
C ASN A 268 -17.44 7.54 1.33
N SER A 269 -18.56 8.22 1.17
CA SER A 269 -19.81 7.62 0.69
C SER A 269 -19.61 6.92 -0.66
N TYR A 270 -18.84 7.53 -1.55
CA TYR A 270 -18.49 6.96 -2.83
C TYR A 270 -17.68 5.65 -2.69
N ARG A 271 -16.67 5.64 -1.84
CA ARG A 271 -15.80 4.46 -1.64
C ARG A 271 -16.52 3.29 -0.97
N VAL A 272 -17.48 3.57 -0.10
CA VAL A 272 -18.21 2.53 0.64
C VAL A 272 -19.46 2.11 -0.13
N ASN A 273 -20.39 3.03 -0.34
CA ASN A 273 -21.70 2.69 -0.88
C ASN A 273 -21.68 2.46 -2.41
N VAL A 274 -21.15 3.44 -3.16
CA VAL A 274 -21.16 3.38 -4.62
C VAL A 274 -20.25 2.27 -5.13
N THR A 275 -19.08 2.08 -4.51
CA THR A 275 -18.15 1.01 -4.88
C THR A 275 -18.79 -0.37 -4.65
N GLN A 276 -19.47 -0.56 -3.53
CA GLN A 276 -20.12 -1.84 -3.21
C GLN A 276 -21.28 -2.13 -4.16
N GLU A 277 -22.15 -1.14 -4.40
CA GLU A 277 -23.28 -1.24 -5.32
C GLU A 277 -22.81 -1.52 -6.75
N PHE A 278 -21.75 -0.81 -7.19
CA PHE A 278 -21.18 -1.01 -8.50
C PHE A 278 -20.56 -2.40 -8.67
N THR A 279 -19.84 -2.89 -7.66
CA THR A 279 -19.22 -4.22 -7.68
C THR A 279 -20.29 -5.33 -7.71
N SER A 280 -21.33 -5.23 -6.89
CA SER A 280 -22.43 -6.19 -6.89
C SER A 280 -23.21 -6.18 -8.22
N THR A 281 -23.45 -5.00 -8.80
CA THR A 281 -24.09 -4.85 -10.10
C THR A 281 -23.22 -5.44 -11.22
N ALA A 282 -21.90 -5.24 -11.18
CA ALA A 282 -20.98 -5.84 -12.15
C ALA A 282 -21.09 -7.38 -12.14
N ILE A 283 -21.04 -7.98 -10.95
CA ILE A 283 -21.14 -9.42 -10.78
C ILE A 283 -22.50 -9.95 -11.26
N THR A 284 -23.59 -9.30 -10.87
CA THR A 284 -24.96 -9.74 -11.19
C THR A 284 -25.22 -9.65 -12.70
N LYS A 285 -24.84 -8.54 -13.35
CA LYS A 285 -25.07 -8.34 -14.79
C LYS A 285 -24.20 -9.21 -15.69
N THR A 286 -23.09 -9.72 -15.19
CA THR A 286 -22.17 -10.60 -15.93
C THR A 286 -22.27 -12.06 -15.47
N GLU A 287 -23.33 -12.43 -14.75
CA GLU A 287 -23.55 -13.78 -14.25
C GLU A 287 -22.34 -14.35 -13.48
N GLY A 288 -21.64 -13.49 -12.78
CA GLY A 288 -20.47 -13.86 -11.99
C GLY A 288 -19.13 -13.86 -12.73
N ILE A 289 -19.11 -13.61 -14.02
CA ILE A 289 -17.87 -13.62 -14.83
C ILE A 289 -17.02 -12.35 -14.57
N GLY A 290 -17.67 -11.24 -14.22
CA GLY A 290 -17.03 -9.90 -14.16
C GLY A 290 -16.98 -9.23 -15.53
N VAL A 291 -16.56 -7.94 -15.53
CA VAL A 291 -16.57 -7.13 -16.78
C VAL A 291 -15.31 -7.28 -17.63
N GLY A 292 -14.37 -8.11 -17.23
CA GLY A 292 -13.07 -8.32 -17.87
C GLY A 292 -11.94 -7.50 -17.23
N PHE A 293 -10.79 -8.12 -17.03
CA PHE A 293 -9.63 -7.44 -16.43
C PHE A 293 -9.22 -6.21 -17.24
N GLY A 294 -9.00 -5.07 -16.56
CA GLY A 294 -8.66 -3.79 -17.17
C GLY A 294 -9.83 -3.07 -17.86
N ASN A 295 -11.04 -3.64 -17.86
CA ASN A 295 -12.17 -3.14 -18.63
C ASN A 295 -13.20 -2.34 -17.82
N LEU A 296 -13.09 -2.28 -16.50
CA LEU A 296 -14.08 -1.62 -15.64
C LEU A 296 -14.29 -0.13 -16.00
N ASN A 297 -13.24 0.55 -16.43
CA ASN A 297 -13.27 1.98 -16.79
C ASN A 297 -13.37 2.24 -18.29
N THR A 298 -13.76 1.25 -19.10
CA THR A 298 -13.99 1.44 -20.53
C THR A 298 -15.33 2.11 -20.80
N ASP A 299 -15.46 2.78 -21.95
CA ASP A 299 -16.73 3.39 -22.35
C ASP A 299 -17.84 2.36 -22.55
N ASN A 300 -17.48 1.15 -22.99
CA ASN A 300 -18.42 0.06 -23.16
C ASN A 300 -19.00 -0.42 -21.82
N THR A 301 -18.15 -0.59 -20.81
CA THR A 301 -18.58 -0.95 -19.45
C THR A 301 -19.41 0.17 -18.84
N ARG A 302 -19.01 1.44 -19.03
CA ARG A 302 -19.78 2.61 -18.56
C ARG A 302 -21.18 2.66 -19.17
N LYS A 303 -21.37 2.25 -20.44
CA LYS A 303 -22.70 2.16 -21.05
C LYS A 303 -23.61 1.16 -20.34
N ILE A 304 -23.06 0.01 -19.93
CA ILE A 304 -23.79 -1.02 -19.18
C ILE A 304 -24.32 -0.43 -17.85
N PHE A 305 -23.53 0.41 -17.19
CA PHE A 305 -23.89 1.02 -15.91
C PHE A 305 -24.71 2.32 -16.06
N LYS A 306 -24.62 3.04 -17.18
CA LYS A 306 -25.48 4.21 -17.45
C LYS A 306 -26.96 3.87 -17.40
N SER A 307 -27.35 2.67 -17.84
CA SER A 307 -28.74 2.19 -17.75
C SER A 307 -29.24 2.08 -16.30
N THR A 308 -28.35 2.08 -15.31
CA THR A 308 -28.65 2.03 -13.87
C THR A 308 -28.48 3.38 -13.18
N GLY A 309 -28.17 4.46 -13.93
CA GLY A 309 -27.86 5.77 -13.36
C GLY A 309 -26.45 5.88 -12.75
N MET A 310 -25.64 4.83 -12.79
CA MET A 310 -24.29 4.82 -12.25
C MET A 310 -23.28 5.39 -13.25
N THR A 311 -22.61 6.46 -12.90
CA THR A 311 -21.57 7.10 -13.74
C THR A 311 -20.16 6.93 -13.18
N ALA A 312 -20.03 6.18 -12.10
CA ALA A 312 -18.90 6.26 -11.22
C ALA A 312 -17.83 5.20 -11.47
N VAL A 313 -16.61 5.48 -11.01
CA VAL A 313 -15.44 4.60 -11.06
C VAL A 313 -15.24 3.96 -9.70
N VAL A 314 -15.04 2.64 -9.62
CA VAL A 314 -14.71 1.96 -8.37
C VAL A 314 -13.34 2.44 -7.88
N ALA A 315 -13.28 2.95 -6.66
CA ALA A 315 -12.09 3.59 -6.10
C ALA A 315 -11.38 2.76 -5.03
N ALA A 316 -11.60 1.43 -5.00
CA ALA A 316 -11.01 0.53 -4.03
C ALA A 316 -10.45 -0.73 -4.71
N SER A 317 -9.31 -1.21 -4.25
CA SER A 317 -8.48 -2.24 -4.89
C SER A 317 -9.22 -3.58 -5.06
N TYR A 318 -9.65 -4.19 -3.96
CA TYR A 318 -10.33 -5.49 -4.02
C TYR A 318 -11.69 -5.42 -4.70
N PRO A 319 -12.58 -4.47 -4.39
CA PRO A 319 -13.82 -4.30 -5.13
C PRO A 319 -13.60 -4.12 -6.63
N TYR A 320 -12.58 -3.35 -7.03
CA TYR A 320 -12.23 -3.17 -8.44
C TYR A 320 -11.84 -4.50 -9.10
N PHE A 321 -10.93 -5.24 -8.47
CA PHE A 321 -10.47 -6.54 -8.97
C PHE A 321 -11.61 -7.58 -9.03
N ILE A 322 -12.50 -7.56 -8.02
CA ILE A 322 -13.70 -8.41 -7.98
C ILE A 322 -14.70 -8.03 -9.09
N ALA A 323 -14.94 -6.74 -9.32
CA ALA A 323 -15.82 -6.29 -10.39
C ALA A 323 -15.30 -6.71 -11.78
N GLU A 324 -13.98 -6.68 -11.96
CA GLU A 324 -13.34 -7.10 -13.23
C GLU A 324 -13.30 -8.62 -13.41
N GLY A 325 -12.97 -9.38 -12.37
CA GLY A 325 -12.72 -10.81 -12.45
C GLY A 325 -13.84 -11.69 -11.88
N GLY A 326 -14.92 -11.09 -11.37
CA GLY A 326 -16.09 -11.84 -10.87
C GLY A 326 -15.75 -12.81 -9.75
N ILE A 327 -16.42 -13.97 -9.76
CA ILE A 327 -16.24 -15.04 -8.77
C ILE A 327 -14.82 -15.61 -8.78
N PHE A 328 -14.16 -15.64 -9.95
CA PHE A 328 -12.76 -16.04 -10.04
C PHE A 328 -11.86 -15.13 -9.21
N ALA A 329 -12.03 -13.81 -9.30
CA ALA A 329 -11.24 -12.85 -8.54
C ALA A 329 -11.46 -13.01 -7.02
N VAL A 330 -12.69 -13.27 -6.58
CA VAL A 330 -12.99 -13.60 -5.17
C VAL A 330 -12.21 -14.82 -4.72
N SER A 331 -12.28 -15.91 -5.49
CA SER A 331 -11.60 -17.17 -5.18
C SER A 331 -10.07 -16.98 -5.12
N TYR A 332 -9.51 -16.22 -6.08
CA TYR A 332 -8.09 -15.91 -6.11
C TYR A 332 -7.65 -15.11 -4.89
N LEU A 333 -8.41 -14.06 -4.51
CA LEU A 333 -8.13 -13.26 -3.32
C LEU A 333 -8.20 -14.08 -2.04
N VAL A 334 -9.22 -14.92 -1.88
CA VAL A 334 -9.36 -15.80 -0.71
C VAL A 334 -8.16 -16.74 -0.60
N LEU A 335 -7.75 -17.37 -1.70
CA LEU A 335 -6.57 -18.26 -1.69
C LEU A 335 -5.29 -17.48 -1.36
N LEU A 336 -5.05 -16.33 -1.99
CA LEU A 336 -3.87 -15.50 -1.75
C LEU A 336 -3.80 -15.06 -0.28
N LEU A 337 -4.88 -14.48 0.25
CA LEU A 337 -4.94 -13.98 1.62
C LEU A 337 -4.82 -15.11 2.65
N THR A 338 -5.42 -16.26 2.38
CA THR A 338 -5.29 -17.45 3.24
C THR A 338 -3.84 -17.93 3.29
N LEU A 339 -3.15 -18.02 2.15
CA LEU A 339 -1.73 -18.39 2.10
C LEU A 339 -0.87 -17.39 2.87
N LEU A 340 -1.12 -16.10 2.74
CA LEU A 340 -0.39 -15.06 3.47
C LEU A 340 -0.67 -15.16 4.98
N ALA A 341 -1.93 -15.34 5.39
CA ALA A 341 -2.31 -15.49 6.80
C ALA A 341 -1.69 -16.74 7.44
N ILE A 342 -1.69 -17.87 6.74
CA ILE A 342 -1.02 -19.09 7.21
C ILE A 342 0.48 -18.83 7.42
N ASN A 343 1.17 -18.18 6.48
CA ASN A 343 2.59 -17.87 6.62
C ASN A 343 2.87 -16.94 7.81
N VAL A 344 2.04 -15.93 8.03
CA VAL A 344 2.13 -15.06 9.21
C VAL A 344 1.91 -15.87 10.49
N GLY A 345 0.91 -16.76 10.53
CA GLY A 345 0.62 -17.64 11.66
C GLY A 345 1.77 -18.59 12.00
N ILE A 346 2.38 -19.20 10.98
CA ILE A 346 3.56 -20.08 11.15
C ILE A 346 4.76 -19.31 11.73
N LYS A 347 5.00 -18.08 11.23
CA LYS A 347 6.12 -17.26 11.68
C LYS A 347 5.90 -16.61 13.03
N LYS A 348 4.65 -16.53 13.50
CA LYS A 348 4.24 -15.86 14.75
C LYS A 348 4.83 -14.44 14.87
N ASN A 349 4.93 -13.74 13.76
CA ASN A 349 5.63 -12.47 13.68
C ASN A 349 4.66 -11.31 13.62
N MET A 350 4.75 -10.43 14.61
CA MET A 350 3.85 -9.31 14.80
C MET A 350 3.99 -8.23 13.72
N LEU A 351 5.21 -7.95 13.24
CA LEU A 351 5.42 -6.99 12.16
C LEU A 351 4.73 -7.44 10.88
N LEU A 352 4.89 -8.72 10.51
CA LEU A 352 4.26 -9.27 9.31
C LEU A 352 2.73 -9.30 9.43
N ALA A 353 2.21 -9.59 10.64
CA ALA A 353 0.77 -9.52 10.91
C ALA A 353 0.22 -8.11 10.71
N ASN A 354 0.94 -7.10 11.22
CA ASN A 354 0.59 -5.69 11.07
C ASN A 354 0.57 -5.24 9.62
N LEU A 355 1.62 -5.59 8.88
CA LEU A 355 1.73 -5.24 7.46
C LEU A 355 0.64 -5.92 6.63
N LEU A 356 0.31 -7.19 6.91
CA LEU A 356 -0.77 -7.89 6.23
C LEU A 356 -2.13 -7.25 6.53
N LEU A 357 -2.43 -7.00 7.80
CA LEU A 357 -3.70 -6.40 8.22
C LEU A 357 -3.87 -5.00 7.64
N PHE A 358 -2.84 -4.15 7.72
CA PHE A 358 -2.88 -2.81 7.16
C PHE A 358 -3.07 -2.83 5.64
N SER A 359 -2.30 -3.66 4.92
CA SER A 359 -2.44 -3.82 3.47
C SER A 359 -3.84 -4.32 3.09
N PHE A 360 -4.40 -5.27 3.84
CA PHE A 360 -5.75 -5.79 3.64
C PHE A 360 -6.81 -4.69 3.82
N LEU A 361 -6.79 -3.98 4.94
CA LEU A 361 -7.75 -2.92 5.23
C LEU A 361 -7.65 -1.78 4.21
N TYR A 362 -6.42 -1.38 3.85
CA TYR A 362 -6.21 -0.34 2.87
C TYR A 362 -6.77 -0.71 1.49
N GLN A 363 -6.61 -1.96 1.04
CA GLN A 363 -7.10 -2.40 -0.26
C GLN A 363 -8.62 -2.59 -0.33
N ILE A 364 -9.28 -2.81 0.80
CA ILE A 364 -10.75 -2.77 0.84
C ILE A 364 -11.28 -1.35 0.60
N TYR A 365 -10.58 -0.34 1.12
CA TYR A 365 -11.03 1.04 1.13
C TYR A 365 -10.46 1.91 0.02
N GLY A 366 -9.28 1.58 -0.50
CA GLY A 366 -8.57 2.39 -1.50
C GLY A 366 -7.52 1.61 -2.29
N GLY A 367 -6.64 2.34 -2.95
CA GLY A 367 -5.56 1.78 -3.74
C GLY A 367 -6.03 1.05 -5.00
N TYR A 368 -5.14 0.24 -5.56
CA TYR A 368 -5.42 -0.64 -6.71
C TYR A 368 -4.65 -1.96 -6.57
N PHE A 369 -5.22 -3.04 -7.09
CA PHE A 369 -4.70 -4.40 -6.92
C PHE A 369 -3.29 -4.57 -7.49
N THR A 370 -3.00 -3.86 -8.56
CA THR A 370 -1.68 -3.83 -9.20
C THR A 370 -0.69 -2.85 -8.56
N ASN A 371 -0.96 -2.34 -7.34
CA ASN A 371 0.03 -1.52 -6.62
C ASN A 371 1.23 -2.38 -6.22
N PRO A 372 2.45 -2.10 -6.73
CA PRO A 372 3.61 -2.94 -6.50
C PRO A 372 4.00 -3.09 -5.03
N LEU A 373 3.74 -2.07 -4.19
CA LEU A 373 4.09 -2.10 -2.77
C LEU A 373 3.32 -3.17 -2.00
N ASN A 374 2.05 -3.44 -2.34
CA ASN A 374 1.31 -4.56 -1.75
C ASN A 374 2.00 -5.90 -2.04
N TRP A 375 2.49 -6.07 -3.25
CA TRP A 375 3.17 -7.30 -3.66
C TRP A 375 4.57 -7.43 -3.05
N ILE A 376 5.25 -6.32 -2.77
CA ILE A 376 6.47 -6.29 -1.96
C ILE A 376 6.18 -6.81 -0.55
N ILE A 377 5.10 -6.33 0.09
CA ILE A 377 4.65 -6.81 1.41
C ILE A 377 4.34 -8.31 1.36
N TYR A 378 3.63 -8.78 0.34
CA TYR A 378 3.33 -10.21 0.18
C TYR A 378 4.60 -11.04 0.00
N GLY A 379 5.56 -10.54 -0.78
CA GLY A 379 6.87 -11.16 -0.93
C GLY A 379 7.64 -11.25 0.39
N LEU A 380 7.61 -10.22 1.21
CA LEU A 380 8.20 -10.21 2.54
C LEU A 380 7.55 -11.27 3.46
N ILE A 381 6.22 -11.38 3.43
CA ILE A 381 5.47 -12.37 4.20
C ILE A 381 5.81 -13.81 3.75
N LEU A 382 5.92 -14.06 2.45
CA LEU A 382 6.21 -15.38 1.88
C LEU A 382 7.69 -15.76 1.98
N SER A 383 8.59 -14.81 2.23
CA SER A 383 10.02 -15.08 2.38
C SER A 383 10.29 -15.93 3.61
N SER A 384 11.47 -16.57 3.70
CA SER A 384 11.96 -17.20 4.94
C SER A 384 12.62 -16.20 5.91
N TRP A 385 12.52 -14.89 5.60
CA TRP A 385 13.00 -13.84 6.48
C TRP A 385 12.09 -13.73 7.73
N THR A 386 12.74 -13.64 8.89
CA THR A 386 12.08 -13.34 10.16
C THR A 386 12.75 -12.10 10.77
N PRO A 387 12.00 -11.20 11.38
CA PRO A 387 12.57 -10.01 12.02
C PRO A 387 13.54 -10.30 13.17
N ASP A 388 13.53 -11.50 13.72
CA ASP A 388 14.52 -11.91 14.75
C ASP A 388 15.96 -11.93 14.22
N LYS A 389 16.14 -12.06 12.89
CA LYS A 389 17.45 -11.87 12.25
C LYS A 389 17.98 -10.43 12.35
N ILE A 390 17.11 -9.45 12.61
CA ILE A 390 17.52 -8.07 12.89
C ILE A 390 18.40 -7.99 14.15
N GLU A 391 18.14 -8.80 15.17
CA GLU A 391 18.94 -8.86 16.40
C GLU A 391 20.32 -9.52 16.19
N LEU A 392 20.43 -10.46 15.25
CA LEU A 392 21.68 -11.10 14.91
C LEU A 392 22.63 -10.18 14.12
N GLU A 393 22.10 -9.31 13.30
CA GLU A 393 22.91 -8.33 12.53
C GLU A 393 23.54 -7.28 13.47
N ASP A 394 22.82 -6.82 14.49
CA ASP A 394 23.34 -5.85 15.48
C ASP A 394 24.50 -6.44 16.30
N ASN A 395 24.40 -7.71 16.71
CA ASN A 395 25.44 -8.37 17.47
C ASN A 395 26.72 -8.61 16.62
N LEU A 396 26.58 -8.75 15.31
CA LEU A 396 27.72 -8.92 14.39
C LEU A 396 28.39 -7.57 14.06
N ASP A 397 27.62 -6.48 13.90
CA ASP A 397 28.18 -5.16 13.63
C ASP A 397 28.87 -4.59 14.91
N ILE A 398 28.30 -4.81 16.10
CA ILE A 398 28.93 -4.45 17.39
C ILE A 398 30.24 -5.22 17.61
N ARG A 399 30.31 -6.51 17.29
CA ARG A 399 31.54 -7.29 17.37
C ARG A 399 32.62 -6.80 16.41
N LYS A 400 32.25 -6.32 15.23
CA LYS A 400 33.19 -5.75 14.25
C LYS A 400 33.74 -4.40 14.70
N GLU A 401 32.93 -3.55 15.37
CA GLU A 401 33.37 -2.26 15.92
C GLU A 401 34.28 -2.43 17.16
N ILE A 402 34.13 -3.53 17.91
CA ILE A 402 35.01 -3.84 19.06
C ILE A 402 36.36 -4.43 18.61
N ILE A 403 36.43 -5.00 17.42
CA ILE A 403 37.63 -5.66 16.89
C ILE A 403 38.41 -4.71 15.93
N SER A 404 37.79 -3.64 15.47
CA SER A 404 38.43 -2.57 14.68
C SER A 404 38.95 -1.45 15.59
#